data_ad89558afa5f0181464c807a31bc0032
#
_entry.id   ad89558afa5f0181464c807a31bc0032
#
_cell.length_a   1.000
_cell.length_b   1.000
_cell.length_c   1.000
_cell.angle_alpha   90.00
_cell.angle_beta   90.00
_cell.angle_gamma   90.00
#
_symmetry.space_group_name_H-M   'P 1'
#
loop_
_entity.id
_entity.type
_entity.pdbx_description
1 polymer ?
#
loop_
_entity_poly.entity_id
_entity_poly.type
_entity_poly.pdbx_seq_one_letter_code
_entity_poly.pdbx_strand_id
1 'polypeptide(L)'
;VTDRISTRGLGRALLARQHLLDRTAGRAEDVVAHLVALQSQNPTSAYLALHARVAAFAHADLAEPMLERRVGRLALLRDTVHLVTAADALAVWPLLAPTLRRHLTGHPTAGPTLRQVDLDELARVARDVLAADGPLTATALGERLARTWPGLDPRALALGARGVLPLVQVTPRGVWGRSLTTTWAPADTWFGAPVADPADAGAARAGLLRRYLAAYGPATVADAQRWAGLTGLASAVEGAGLVEVEHTDGPRGRPRVLLDVPGAPRPDEDLPVPVRLLPDFDDVLLGHDDRTRIVPPEVRPALASPNGLPPATVLVDGTVGGTWTLRRERLAPLAGAPRTRRERAVLTLTPLRRWSRAERSAALAEAEGLVRFAADGAAEHAVALADPA
;
A
#
# COMPACT_ATOMS: atom_id res chain seq x y z
N VAL A 1 -8.77 -24.90 24.54
CA VAL A 1 -9.86 -24.78 23.51
C VAL A 1 -9.32 -23.83 22.46
N THR A 2 -9.23 -24.31 21.21
CA THR A 2 -8.81 -23.46 20.09
C THR A 2 -9.93 -22.45 19.80
N ASP A 3 -9.62 -21.16 19.78
CA ASP A 3 -10.59 -20.13 19.42
C ASP A 3 -11.11 -20.35 17.99
N ARG A 4 -12.39 -20.05 17.78
CA ARG A 4 -13.08 -20.27 16.50
C ARG A 4 -13.53 -18.95 15.90
N ILE A 5 -13.45 -18.81 14.58
CA ILE A 5 -13.81 -17.59 13.86
C ILE A 5 -14.43 -17.94 12.49
N SER A 6 -15.48 -17.23 12.10
CA SER A 6 -16.10 -17.32 10.78
C SER A 6 -15.40 -16.41 9.77
N THR A 7 -15.70 -16.55 8.48
CA THR A 7 -15.25 -15.61 7.43
C THR A 7 -15.69 -14.17 7.73
N ARG A 8 -16.91 -13.98 8.26
CA ARG A 8 -17.43 -12.67 8.67
C ARG A 8 -16.63 -12.12 9.86
N GLY A 9 -16.35 -12.95 10.86
CA GLY A 9 -15.49 -12.60 11.98
C GLY A 9 -14.06 -12.23 11.56
N LEU A 10 -13.49 -12.96 10.59
CA LEU A 10 -12.19 -12.58 9.99
C LEU A 10 -12.22 -11.20 9.34
N GLY A 11 -13.31 -10.84 8.67
CA GLY A 11 -13.52 -9.49 8.13
C GLY A 11 -13.54 -8.45 9.24
N ARG A 12 -14.29 -8.67 10.34
CA ARG A 12 -14.35 -7.75 11.49
C ARG A 12 -12.99 -7.58 12.17
N ALA A 13 -12.26 -8.68 12.38
CA ALA A 13 -10.91 -8.65 12.95
C ALA A 13 -9.95 -7.82 12.08
N LEU A 14 -9.96 -8.03 10.77
CA LEU A 14 -9.14 -7.27 9.84
C LEU A 14 -9.47 -5.77 9.90
N LEU A 15 -10.75 -5.39 9.84
CA LEU A 15 -11.15 -3.99 9.87
C LEU A 15 -10.81 -3.30 11.20
N ALA A 16 -10.93 -4.00 12.34
CA ALA A 16 -10.53 -3.49 13.64
C ALA A 16 -9.04 -3.17 13.67
N ARG A 17 -8.20 -4.12 13.22
CA ARG A 17 -6.73 -3.99 13.19
C ARG A 17 -6.24 -2.95 12.19
N GLN A 18 -7.02 -2.68 11.15
CA GLN A 18 -6.74 -1.67 10.13
C GLN A 18 -7.30 -0.28 10.46
N HIS A 19 -7.86 -0.07 11.66
CA HIS A 19 -8.53 1.17 12.04
C HIS A 19 -9.68 1.58 11.10
N LEU A 20 -10.36 0.61 10.51
CA LEU A 20 -11.48 0.83 9.58
C LEU A 20 -12.85 0.64 10.25
N LEU A 21 -12.93 -0.03 11.40
CA LEU A 21 -14.13 0.03 12.26
C LEU A 21 -14.23 1.43 12.89
N ASP A 22 -13.22 1.80 13.65
CA ASP A 22 -13.09 3.11 14.27
C ASP A 22 -11.79 3.76 13.79
N ARG A 23 -11.88 5.00 13.29
CA ARG A 23 -10.69 5.77 12.97
C ARG A 23 -9.89 6.04 14.24
N THR A 24 -8.60 5.80 14.21
CA THR A 24 -7.72 6.11 15.34
C THR A 24 -7.51 7.61 15.50
N ALA A 25 -7.37 8.09 16.73
CA ALA A 25 -6.86 9.43 17.04
C ALA A 25 -5.31 9.50 17.04
N GLY A 26 -4.63 8.38 16.76
CA GLY A 26 -3.18 8.30 16.68
C GLY A 26 -2.61 9.04 15.46
N ARG A 27 -1.28 9.16 15.42
CA ARG A 27 -0.58 9.87 14.34
C ARG A 27 -0.60 9.03 13.05
N ALA A 28 -0.60 9.70 11.90
CA ALA A 28 -0.56 9.02 10.60
C ALA A 28 0.66 8.10 10.45
N GLU A 29 1.84 8.52 10.93
CA GLU A 29 3.05 7.70 10.88
C GLU A 29 2.97 6.43 11.75
N ASP A 30 2.23 6.48 12.88
CA ASP A 30 2.03 5.30 13.72
C ASP A 30 1.13 4.28 13.02
N VAL A 31 0.15 4.73 12.24
CA VAL A 31 -0.65 3.85 11.37
C VAL A 31 0.20 3.24 10.26
N VAL A 32 1.09 4.02 9.62
CA VAL A 32 2.04 3.48 8.62
C VAL A 32 2.94 2.42 9.27
N ALA A 33 3.49 2.69 10.45
CA ALA A 33 4.33 1.74 11.19
C ALA A 33 3.54 0.46 11.55
N HIS A 34 2.31 0.61 12.04
CA HIS A 34 1.45 -0.53 12.41
C HIS A 34 1.17 -1.45 11.21
N LEU A 35 0.85 -0.86 10.05
CA LEU A 35 0.57 -1.58 8.81
C LEU A 35 1.85 -2.07 8.09
N VAL A 36 3.03 -1.71 8.61
CA VAL A 36 4.37 -1.93 8.06
C VAL A 36 4.64 -1.06 6.84
N ALA A 37 3.73 -1.04 5.87
CA ALA A 37 3.81 -0.23 4.67
C ALA A 37 2.43 -0.07 4.04
N LEU A 38 2.20 1.04 3.34
CA LEU A 38 1.00 1.30 2.54
C LEU A 38 1.38 1.34 1.06
N GLN A 39 0.73 0.53 0.21
CA GLN A 39 1.00 0.58 -1.22
C GLN A 39 0.65 1.95 -1.79
N SER A 40 1.60 2.59 -2.47
CA SER A 40 1.53 3.97 -2.90
C SER A 40 2.06 4.16 -4.32
N GLN A 41 1.56 3.36 -5.27
CA GLN A 41 1.90 3.51 -6.69
C GLN A 41 1.46 4.88 -7.19
N ASN A 42 0.25 5.28 -6.87
CA ASN A 42 -0.20 6.66 -6.97
C ASN A 42 0.17 7.40 -5.67
N PRO A 43 0.89 8.52 -5.72
CA PRO A 43 1.27 9.27 -4.52
C PRO A 43 0.10 9.66 -3.61
N THR A 44 -1.08 9.90 -4.16
CA THR A 44 -2.27 10.31 -3.40
C THR A 44 -2.94 9.15 -2.67
N SER A 45 -2.74 7.89 -3.11
CA SER A 45 -3.42 6.73 -2.50
C SER A 45 -3.10 6.56 -1.01
N ALA A 46 -1.85 6.85 -0.59
CA ALA A 46 -1.49 6.80 0.83
C ALA A 46 -2.26 7.82 1.68
N TYR A 47 -2.50 9.03 1.17
CA TYR A 47 -3.31 10.04 1.87
C TYR A 47 -4.76 9.57 2.02
N LEU A 48 -5.34 9.00 0.96
CA LEU A 48 -6.71 8.49 0.99
C LEU A 48 -6.84 7.28 1.92
N ALA A 49 -5.84 6.40 1.96
CA ALA A 49 -5.77 5.27 2.87
C ALA A 49 -5.71 5.72 4.34
N LEU A 50 -4.93 6.76 4.64
CA LEU A 50 -4.83 7.34 5.97
C LEU A 50 -6.10 8.11 6.35
N HIS A 51 -6.72 8.84 5.43
CA HIS A 51 -8.01 9.49 5.66
C HIS A 51 -9.12 8.49 6.06
N ALA A 52 -9.09 7.28 5.51
CA ALA A 52 -10.04 6.24 5.89
C ALA A 52 -9.78 5.69 7.32
N ARG A 53 -8.56 5.85 7.88
CA ARG A 53 -8.07 5.20 9.10
C ARG A 53 -7.83 6.15 10.28
N VAL A 54 -7.51 7.41 10.01
CA VAL A 54 -7.15 8.41 11.04
C VAL A 54 -8.27 9.43 11.18
N ALA A 55 -8.70 9.69 12.42
CA ALA A 55 -9.70 10.70 12.71
C ALA A 55 -9.11 12.10 12.48
N ALA A 56 -9.91 12.99 11.90
CA ALA A 56 -9.52 14.38 11.61
C ALA A 56 -8.20 14.52 10.80
N PHE A 57 -7.84 13.50 10.00
CA PHE A 57 -6.62 13.49 9.21
C PHE A 57 -6.56 14.66 8.22
N ALA A 58 -5.47 15.42 8.29
CA ALA A 58 -5.15 16.52 7.39
C ALA A 58 -3.95 16.16 6.49
N HIS A 59 -3.82 16.84 5.35
CA HIS A 59 -2.69 16.60 4.44
C HIS A 59 -1.32 16.83 5.09
N ALA A 60 -1.24 17.80 6.02
CA ALA A 60 -0.01 18.11 6.77
C ALA A 60 0.47 16.91 7.60
N ASP A 61 -0.44 16.08 8.15
CA ASP A 61 -0.11 14.96 9.02
C ASP A 61 0.72 13.86 8.33
N LEU A 62 0.73 13.84 7.00
CA LEU A 62 1.65 13.01 6.21
C LEU A 62 2.72 13.84 5.51
N ALA A 63 2.40 15.04 5.03
CA ALA A 63 3.34 15.87 4.30
C ALA A 63 4.56 16.27 5.15
N GLU A 64 4.36 16.62 6.41
CA GLU A 64 5.44 16.99 7.35
C GLU A 64 6.37 15.80 7.64
N PRO A 65 5.89 14.60 8.06
CA PRO A 65 6.75 13.43 8.21
C PRO A 65 7.55 13.07 6.94
N MET A 66 6.98 13.27 5.75
CA MET A 66 7.71 13.06 4.49
C MET A 66 8.83 14.08 4.29
N LEU A 67 8.58 15.38 4.55
CA LEU A 67 9.57 16.45 4.42
C LEU A 67 10.67 16.31 5.48
N GLU A 68 10.35 15.86 6.67
CA GLU A 68 11.27 15.57 7.76
C GLU A 68 11.99 14.23 7.61
N ARG A 69 11.72 13.48 6.53
CA ARG A 69 12.31 12.17 6.23
C ARG A 69 12.03 11.09 7.29
N ARG A 70 10.93 11.20 8.05
CA ARG A 70 10.49 10.16 8.98
C ARG A 70 9.74 9.04 8.27
N VAL A 71 9.11 9.37 7.15
CA VAL A 71 8.49 8.41 6.22
C VAL A 71 8.96 8.69 4.79
N GLY A 72 8.94 7.69 3.93
CA GLY A 72 9.34 7.83 2.55
C GLY A 72 8.67 6.82 1.64
N ARG A 73 8.89 6.97 0.33
CA ARG A 73 8.31 6.08 -0.68
C ARG A 73 9.43 5.38 -1.44
N LEU A 74 9.42 4.05 -1.45
CA LEU A 74 10.39 3.23 -2.19
C LEU A 74 9.76 1.91 -2.65
N ALA A 75 10.46 1.18 -3.53
CA ALA A 75 10.09 -0.20 -3.86
C ALA A 75 10.34 -1.09 -2.64
N LEU A 76 9.31 -1.79 -2.16
CA LEU A 76 9.37 -2.64 -0.97
C LEU A 76 8.63 -3.95 -1.22
N LEU A 77 7.49 -4.17 -0.59
CA LEU A 77 6.74 -5.42 -0.70
C LEU A 77 6.33 -5.69 -2.15
N ARG A 78 6.48 -6.93 -2.62
CA ARG A 78 6.13 -7.34 -3.99
C ARG A 78 6.79 -6.52 -5.11
N ASP A 79 7.91 -5.85 -4.84
CA ASP A 79 8.60 -4.90 -5.76
C ASP A 79 7.70 -3.72 -6.22
N THR A 80 6.69 -3.34 -5.44
CA THR A 80 5.84 -2.18 -5.72
C THR A 80 6.17 -1.01 -4.79
N VAL A 81 5.83 0.21 -5.21
CA VAL A 81 6.11 1.41 -4.40
C VAL A 81 5.21 1.47 -3.18
N HIS A 82 5.81 1.59 -2.01
CA HIS A 82 5.12 1.72 -0.72
C HIS A 82 5.54 3.00 -0.01
N LEU A 83 4.61 3.60 0.70
CA LEU A 83 4.89 4.54 1.78
C LEU A 83 5.24 3.73 3.03
N VAL A 84 6.33 4.09 3.69
CA VAL A 84 6.89 3.32 4.81
C VAL A 84 7.63 4.25 5.76
N THR A 85 7.74 3.90 7.04
CA THR A 85 8.61 4.62 7.99
C THR A 85 10.09 4.45 7.62
N ALA A 86 10.94 5.40 7.99
CA ALA A 86 12.38 5.29 7.80
C ALA A 86 12.94 4.01 8.42
N ALA A 87 12.53 3.70 9.66
CA ALA A 87 12.95 2.49 10.36
C ALA A 87 12.56 1.20 9.62
N ASP A 88 11.31 1.13 9.14
CA ASP A 88 10.84 -0.05 8.42
C ASP A 88 11.46 -0.18 7.03
N ALA A 89 11.69 0.93 6.33
CA ALA A 89 12.40 0.91 5.04
C ALA A 89 13.78 0.25 5.18
N LEU A 90 14.52 0.62 6.23
CA LEU A 90 15.88 0.13 6.49
C LEU A 90 15.91 -1.28 7.05
N ALA A 91 14.88 -1.69 7.82
CA ALA A 91 14.82 -3.01 8.44
C ALA A 91 14.19 -4.10 7.55
N VAL A 92 13.17 -3.75 6.76
CA VAL A 92 12.42 -4.74 5.96
C VAL A 92 13.08 -4.99 4.61
N TRP A 93 13.66 -3.96 3.98
CA TRP A 93 14.24 -4.09 2.64
C TRP A 93 15.31 -5.21 2.56
N PRO A 94 16.23 -5.39 3.51
CA PRO A 94 17.22 -6.48 3.46
C PRO A 94 16.60 -7.88 3.39
N LEU A 95 15.44 -8.08 4.02
CA LEU A 95 14.73 -9.35 3.96
C LEU A 95 14.17 -9.64 2.56
N LEU A 96 13.84 -8.58 1.81
CA LEU A 96 13.29 -8.65 0.45
C LEU A 96 14.37 -8.75 -0.62
N ALA A 97 15.56 -8.20 -0.37
CA ALA A 97 16.65 -8.06 -1.33
C ALA A 97 16.97 -9.36 -2.10
N PRO A 98 17.06 -10.57 -1.46
CA PRO A 98 17.33 -11.80 -2.20
C PRO A 98 16.22 -12.16 -3.21
N THR A 99 14.96 -11.84 -2.90
CA THR A 99 13.84 -12.09 -3.80
C THR A 99 13.79 -11.06 -4.92
N LEU A 100 14.02 -9.77 -4.62
CA LEU A 100 14.12 -8.71 -5.62
C LEU A 100 15.21 -9.00 -6.64
N ARG A 101 16.40 -9.40 -6.20
CA ARG A 101 17.53 -9.77 -7.08
C ARG A 101 17.17 -10.93 -8.03
N ARG A 102 16.45 -11.94 -7.55
CA ARG A 102 15.98 -13.06 -8.41
C ARG A 102 14.98 -12.58 -9.46
N HIS A 103 14.08 -11.67 -9.11
CA HIS A 103 13.11 -11.11 -10.04
C HIS A 103 13.77 -10.28 -11.14
N LEU A 104 14.87 -9.58 -10.84
CA LEU A 104 15.61 -8.79 -11.84
C LEU A 104 16.10 -9.63 -13.02
N THR A 105 16.75 -10.75 -12.74
CA THR A 105 17.29 -11.62 -13.80
C THR A 105 16.22 -12.36 -14.58
N GLY A 106 15.03 -12.54 -14.00
CA GLY A 106 13.83 -13.09 -14.64
C GLY A 106 12.94 -12.05 -15.31
N HIS A 107 13.24 -10.75 -15.19
CA HIS A 107 12.36 -9.71 -15.72
C HIS A 107 12.26 -9.77 -17.25
N PRO A 108 11.05 -9.75 -17.84
CA PRO A 108 10.86 -9.99 -19.28
C PRO A 108 11.70 -9.09 -20.18
N THR A 109 11.78 -7.81 -19.89
CA THR A 109 12.50 -6.81 -20.72
C THR A 109 13.89 -6.50 -20.21
N ALA A 110 14.10 -6.36 -18.89
CA ALA A 110 15.39 -5.99 -18.30
C ALA A 110 16.30 -7.20 -18.04
N GLY A 111 15.74 -8.41 -17.85
CA GLY A 111 16.50 -9.61 -17.54
C GLY A 111 17.62 -9.93 -18.53
N PRO A 112 17.43 -9.83 -19.85
CA PRO A 112 18.50 -10.05 -20.81
C PRO A 112 19.74 -9.17 -20.61
N THR A 113 19.54 -7.89 -20.27
CA THR A 113 20.61 -6.94 -19.91
C THR A 113 21.22 -7.29 -18.54
N LEU A 114 20.38 -7.51 -17.52
CA LEU A 114 20.84 -7.69 -16.14
C LEU A 114 21.56 -9.02 -15.90
N ARG A 115 21.37 -10.03 -16.73
CA ARG A 115 22.18 -11.26 -16.69
C ARG A 115 23.62 -11.08 -17.18
N GLN A 116 23.93 -9.96 -17.82
CA GLN A 116 25.27 -9.61 -18.30
C GLN A 116 26.05 -8.75 -17.30
N VAL A 117 25.43 -8.39 -16.17
CA VAL A 117 25.99 -7.48 -15.17
C VAL A 117 26.09 -8.20 -13.83
N ASP A 118 27.22 -8.03 -13.15
CA ASP A 118 27.32 -8.39 -11.74
C ASP A 118 26.45 -7.43 -10.92
N LEU A 119 25.46 -7.98 -10.22
CA LEU A 119 24.50 -7.19 -9.47
C LEU A 119 25.11 -6.51 -8.23
N ASP A 120 26.20 -7.04 -7.66
CA ASP A 120 26.91 -6.39 -6.56
C ASP A 120 27.74 -5.20 -7.08
N GLU A 121 28.37 -5.38 -8.23
CA GLU A 121 29.02 -4.28 -8.91
C GLU A 121 28.04 -3.19 -9.34
N LEU A 122 26.86 -3.56 -9.85
CA LEU A 122 25.81 -2.61 -10.19
C LEU A 122 25.36 -1.80 -8.95
N ALA A 123 25.19 -2.47 -7.81
CA ALA A 123 24.84 -1.81 -6.55
C ALA A 123 25.92 -0.78 -6.13
N ARG A 124 27.19 -1.19 -6.20
CA ARG A 124 28.33 -0.33 -5.86
C ARG A 124 28.41 0.89 -6.80
N VAL A 125 28.43 0.68 -8.11
CA VAL A 125 28.51 1.77 -9.09
C VAL A 125 27.30 2.71 -9.00
N ALA A 126 26.09 2.18 -8.83
CA ALA A 126 24.90 3.01 -8.66
C ALA A 126 24.97 3.86 -7.38
N ARG A 127 25.51 3.32 -6.29
CA ARG A 127 25.73 4.07 -5.05
C ARG A 127 26.77 5.19 -5.25
N ASP A 128 27.89 4.89 -5.91
CA ASP A 128 28.95 5.87 -6.19
C ASP A 128 28.42 7.02 -7.07
N VAL A 129 27.64 6.70 -8.11
CA VAL A 129 26.98 7.70 -8.98
C VAL A 129 26.02 8.58 -8.17
N LEU A 130 25.17 8.00 -7.34
CA LEU A 130 24.20 8.76 -6.53
C LEU A 130 24.87 9.56 -5.40
N ALA A 131 26.03 9.12 -4.92
CA ALA A 131 26.82 9.89 -3.96
C ALA A 131 27.49 11.10 -4.62
N ALA A 132 27.98 10.96 -5.85
CA ALA A 132 28.67 12.03 -6.58
C ALA A 132 27.69 13.07 -7.17
N ASP A 133 26.60 12.61 -7.81
CA ASP A 133 25.70 13.47 -8.59
C ASP A 133 24.44 13.89 -7.78
N GLY A 134 24.22 13.33 -6.59
CA GLY A 134 22.99 13.49 -5.81
C GLY A 134 21.81 12.69 -6.35
N PRO A 135 20.57 13.02 -5.97
CA PRO A 135 19.38 12.34 -6.42
C PRO A 135 19.15 12.44 -7.93
N LEU A 136 18.99 11.32 -8.62
CA LEU A 136 18.80 11.24 -10.07
C LEU A 136 17.44 10.66 -10.46
N THR A 137 16.94 11.06 -11.63
CA THR A 137 15.82 10.36 -12.28
C THR A 137 16.27 8.98 -12.77
N ALA A 138 15.31 8.06 -13.01
CA ALA A 138 15.62 6.75 -13.59
C ALA A 138 16.41 6.86 -14.91
N THR A 139 16.02 7.81 -15.77
CA THR A 139 16.72 8.06 -17.05
C THR A 139 18.16 8.52 -16.83
N ALA A 140 18.36 9.55 -16.00
CA ALA A 140 19.70 10.07 -15.73
C ALA A 140 20.60 9.03 -15.05
N LEU A 141 20.07 8.29 -14.07
CA LEU A 141 20.82 7.20 -13.43
C LEU A 141 21.21 6.12 -14.44
N GLY A 142 20.28 5.68 -15.30
CA GLY A 142 20.57 4.71 -16.34
C GLY A 142 21.65 5.16 -17.32
N GLU A 143 21.61 6.42 -17.76
CA GLU A 143 22.63 7.01 -18.63
C GLU A 143 24.01 7.06 -17.95
N ARG A 144 24.07 7.34 -16.64
CA ARG A 144 25.34 7.30 -15.88
C ARG A 144 25.88 5.88 -15.78
N LEU A 145 25.01 4.92 -15.44
CA LEU A 145 25.39 3.50 -15.34
C LEU A 145 25.88 2.93 -16.68
N ALA A 146 25.26 3.32 -17.80
CA ALA A 146 25.67 2.88 -19.14
C ALA A 146 27.10 3.29 -19.52
N ARG A 147 27.71 4.24 -18.82
CA ARG A 147 29.14 4.57 -19.02
C ARG A 147 30.05 3.45 -18.54
N THR A 148 29.66 2.72 -17.49
CA THR A 148 30.39 1.55 -16.99
C THR A 148 30.11 0.32 -17.83
N TRP A 149 28.89 0.21 -18.39
CA TRP A 149 28.49 -0.92 -19.26
C TRP A 149 28.04 -0.41 -20.64
N PRO A 150 29.00 -0.01 -21.52
CA PRO A 150 28.66 0.47 -22.86
C PRO A 150 27.89 -0.57 -23.67
N GLY A 151 26.84 -0.14 -24.37
CA GLY A 151 26.01 -1.02 -25.20
C GLY A 151 24.87 -1.73 -24.47
N LEU A 152 24.80 -1.67 -23.13
CA LEU A 152 23.66 -2.18 -22.37
C LEU A 152 22.53 -1.14 -22.27
N ASP A 153 21.29 -1.62 -22.15
CA ASP A 153 20.10 -0.77 -22.04
C ASP A 153 20.12 0.05 -20.73
N PRO A 154 20.20 1.40 -20.79
CA PRO A 154 20.20 2.26 -19.61
C PRO A 154 18.96 2.11 -18.74
N ARG A 155 17.79 1.82 -19.32
CA ARG A 155 16.54 1.62 -18.56
C ARG A 155 16.60 0.33 -17.75
N ALA A 156 17.16 -0.72 -18.30
CA ALA A 156 17.36 -1.97 -17.59
C ALA A 156 18.36 -1.80 -16.44
N LEU A 157 19.46 -1.07 -16.65
CA LEU A 157 20.44 -0.75 -15.60
C LEU A 157 19.81 0.05 -14.45
N ALA A 158 19.00 1.08 -14.75
CA ALA A 158 18.29 1.85 -13.74
C ALA A 158 17.26 1.01 -12.95
N LEU A 159 16.55 0.10 -13.64
CA LEU A 159 15.65 -0.86 -12.98
C LEU A 159 16.43 -1.81 -12.09
N GLY A 160 17.58 -2.29 -12.57
CA GLY A 160 18.50 -3.12 -11.80
C GLY A 160 18.96 -2.41 -10.53
N ALA A 161 19.42 -1.17 -10.64
CA ALA A 161 19.85 -0.37 -9.49
C ALA A 161 18.75 -0.23 -8.42
N ARG A 162 17.49 -0.02 -8.83
CA ARG A 162 16.34 0.02 -7.91
C ARG A 162 16.06 -1.31 -7.20
N GLY A 163 16.39 -2.42 -7.81
CA GLY A 163 16.17 -3.74 -7.21
C GLY A 163 17.36 -4.25 -6.38
N VAL A 164 18.56 -3.66 -6.54
CA VAL A 164 19.75 -4.02 -5.74
C VAL A 164 20.05 -3.03 -4.62
N LEU A 165 19.45 -1.84 -4.65
CA LEU A 165 19.54 -0.81 -3.62
C LEU A 165 18.15 -0.36 -3.16
N PRO A 166 17.98 -0.06 -1.86
CA PRO A 166 16.78 0.62 -1.38
C PRO A 166 16.80 2.08 -1.82
N LEU A 167 16.14 2.39 -2.94
CA LEU A 167 16.10 3.74 -3.50
C LEU A 167 14.80 4.45 -3.15
N VAL A 168 14.90 5.50 -2.34
CA VAL A 168 13.77 6.35 -1.93
C VAL A 168 13.43 7.36 -3.02
N GLN A 169 12.16 7.56 -3.27
CA GLN A 169 11.66 8.68 -4.08
C GLN A 169 11.76 9.97 -3.25
N VAL A 170 12.62 10.86 -3.69
CA VAL A 170 12.95 12.08 -2.95
C VAL A 170 11.79 13.07 -2.93
N THR A 171 11.51 13.65 -1.77
CA THR A 171 10.53 14.75 -1.64
C THR A 171 11.00 15.99 -2.43
N PRO A 172 10.08 16.83 -2.92
CA PRO A 172 8.64 16.85 -2.59
C PRO A 172 7.76 15.90 -3.43
N ARG A 173 8.32 14.93 -4.18
CA ARG A 173 7.53 13.89 -4.82
C ARG A 173 6.78 13.09 -3.76
N GLY A 174 5.45 13.00 -3.90
CA GLY A 174 4.58 12.34 -2.92
C GLY A 174 3.98 13.27 -1.87
N VAL A 175 4.46 14.49 -1.73
CA VAL A 175 3.82 15.52 -0.90
C VAL A 175 2.55 16.01 -1.58
N TRP A 176 1.47 16.15 -0.83
CA TRP A 176 0.16 16.57 -1.36
C TRP A 176 0.25 17.87 -2.15
N GLY A 177 -0.43 17.92 -3.28
CA GLY A 177 -0.43 19.08 -4.17
C GLY A 177 0.88 19.32 -4.94
N ARG A 178 1.94 18.53 -4.71
CA ARG A 178 3.23 18.68 -5.38
C ARG A 178 3.47 17.55 -6.36
N SER A 179 3.49 17.89 -7.66
CA SER A 179 3.80 16.95 -8.75
C SER A 179 5.16 17.29 -9.32
N LEU A 180 6.14 16.43 -9.07
CA LEU A 180 7.50 16.55 -9.62
C LEU A 180 7.94 15.22 -10.22
N THR A 181 8.92 15.28 -11.11
CA THR A 181 9.58 14.07 -11.63
C THR A 181 10.22 13.31 -10.49
N THR A 182 10.05 11.99 -10.50
CA THR A 182 10.65 11.12 -9.49
C THR A 182 12.15 11.11 -9.62
N THR A 183 12.85 11.45 -8.55
CA THR A 183 14.30 11.24 -8.38
C THR A 183 14.55 10.28 -7.23
N TRP A 184 15.65 9.56 -7.27
CA TRP A 184 16.01 8.52 -6.33
C TRP A 184 17.27 8.86 -5.56
N ALA A 185 17.29 8.53 -4.28
CA ALA A 185 18.47 8.54 -3.41
C ALA A 185 18.55 7.23 -2.62
N PRO A 186 19.74 6.76 -2.21
CA PRO A 186 19.86 5.63 -1.30
C PRO A 186 19.15 5.90 0.04
N ALA A 187 18.42 4.91 0.55
CA ALA A 187 17.58 5.06 1.75
C ALA A 187 18.40 5.40 2.99
N ASP A 188 19.55 4.76 3.17
CA ASP A 188 20.49 5.03 4.27
C ASP A 188 20.96 6.48 4.29
N THR A 189 21.37 7.01 3.14
CA THR A 189 21.77 8.41 2.99
C THR A 189 20.57 9.35 3.19
N TRP A 190 19.41 8.99 2.65
CA TRP A 190 18.21 9.83 2.73
C TRP A 190 17.66 9.94 4.16
N PHE A 191 17.57 8.80 4.86
CA PHE A 191 17.05 8.74 6.23
C PHE A 191 18.13 9.00 7.31
N GLY A 192 19.40 9.01 6.93
CA GLY A 192 20.51 9.27 7.85
C GLY A 192 20.81 8.12 8.83
N ALA A 193 20.46 6.88 8.46
CA ALA A 193 20.71 5.69 9.27
C ALA A 193 21.06 4.49 8.37
N PRO A 194 21.90 3.55 8.80
CA PRO A 194 22.33 2.42 7.98
C PRO A 194 21.15 1.46 7.67
N VAL A 195 21.22 0.82 6.51
CA VAL A 195 20.38 -0.35 6.23
C VAL A 195 20.72 -1.45 7.23
N ALA A 196 19.73 -2.04 7.86
CA ALA A 196 19.94 -3.10 8.82
C ALA A 196 20.64 -4.31 8.16
N ASP A 197 21.63 -4.84 8.85
CA ASP A 197 22.16 -6.17 8.58
C ASP A 197 21.58 -7.10 9.66
N PRO A 198 20.55 -7.88 9.38
CA PRO A 198 19.95 -8.74 10.39
C PRO A 198 20.96 -9.83 10.75
N ALA A 199 21.62 -9.67 11.88
CA ALA A 199 22.52 -10.70 12.43
C ALA A 199 21.80 -12.05 12.59
N ASP A 200 20.48 -12.01 12.85
CA ASP A 200 19.58 -13.16 12.81
C ASP A 200 18.41 -12.89 11.85
N ALA A 201 18.55 -13.36 10.63
CA ALA A 201 17.50 -13.27 9.62
C ALA A 201 16.24 -14.08 10.00
N GLY A 202 16.36 -15.10 10.85
CA GLY A 202 15.23 -15.86 11.38
C GLY A 202 14.37 -15.01 12.31
N ALA A 203 14.98 -14.36 13.29
CA ALA A 203 14.30 -13.46 14.21
C ALA A 203 13.67 -12.27 13.47
N ALA A 204 14.36 -11.69 12.48
CA ALA A 204 13.81 -10.60 11.68
C ALA A 204 12.57 -11.03 10.88
N ARG A 205 12.58 -12.24 10.30
CA ARG A 205 11.40 -12.81 9.62
C ARG A 205 10.27 -13.13 10.57
N ALA A 206 10.55 -13.66 11.76
CA ALA A 206 9.57 -13.91 12.82
C ALA A 206 8.92 -12.59 13.27
N GLY A 207 9.71 -11.53 13.45
CA GLY A 207 9.23 -10.20 13.74
C GLY A 207 8.32 -9.65 12.65
N LEU A 208 8.68 -9.79 11.38
CA LEU A 208 7.86 -9.37 10.24
C LEU A 208 6.55 -10.16 10.17
N LEU A 209 6.59 -11.50 10.35
CA LEU A 209 5.39 -12.35 10.39
C LEU A 209 4.45 -11.94 11.53
N ARG A 210 4.99 -11.70 12.73
CA ARG A 210 4.21 -11.24 13.88
C ARG A 210 3.55 -9.88 13.61
N ARG A 211 4.25 -8.92 13.01
CA ARG A 211 3.69 -7.61 12.62
C ARG A 211 2.61 -7.74 11.55
N TYR A 212 2.83 -8.59 10.55
CA TYR A 212 1.80 -8.90 9.57
C TYR A 212 0.54 -9.41 10.26
N LEU A 213 0.64 -10.40 11.14
CA LEU A 213 -0.52 -10.96 11.83
C LEU A 213 -1.19 -9.95 12.76
N ALA A 214 -0.44 -9.05 13.39
CA ALA A 214 -1.01 -7.98 14.22
C ALA A 214 -1.90 -7.03 13.40
N ALA A 215 -1.53 -6.72 12.14
CA ALA A 215 -2.25 -5.79 11.28
C ALA A 215 -3.27 -6.46 10.34
N TYR A 216 -3.05 -7.73 9.96
CA TYR A 216 -3.83 -8.43 8.91
C TYR A 216 -4.43 -9.76 9.38
N GLY A 217 -4.03 -10.28 10.56
CA GLY A 217 -4.48 -11.58 11.06
C GLY A 217 -5.95 -11.62 11.51
N PRO A 218 -6.44 -12.83 11.86
CA PRO A 218 -5.79 -14.14 11.71
C PRO A 218 -5.56 -14.52 10.24
N ALA A 219 -4.43 -15.16 9.93
CA ALA A 219 -4.07 -15.49 8.55
C ALA A 219 -3.16 -16.73 8.46
N THR A 220 -2.94 -17.23 7.26
CA THR A 220 -1.98 -18.30 6.98
C THR A 220 -0.57 -17.72 6.72
N VAL A 221 0.45 -18.57 6.80
CA VAL A 221 1.79 -18.24 6.33
C VAL A 221 1.80 -17.90 4.83
N ALA A 222 0.95 -18.57 4.04
CA ALA A 222 0.82 -18.30 2.61
C ALA A 222 0.31 -16.87 2.36
N ASP A 223 -0.66 -16.39 3.16
CA ASP A 223 -1.13 -15.00 3.10
C ASP A 223 0.02 -14.03 3.40
N ALA A 224 0.80 -14.26 4.47
CA ALA A 224 1.95 -13.42 4.82
C ALA A 224 3.00 -13.39 3.72
N GLN A 225 3.31 -14.54 3.12
CA GLN A 225 4.26 -14.66 1.99
C GLN A 225 3.76 -13.92 0.76
N ARG A 226 2.46 -14.03 0.45
CA ARG A 226 1.82 -13.30 -0.65
C ARG A 226 1.86 -11.80 -0.43
N TRP A 227 1.50 -11.34 0.78
CA TRP A 227 1.55 -9.92 1.16
C TRP A 227 2.96 -9.34 1.05
N ALA A 228 3.96 -10.03 1.59
CA ALA A 228 5.34 -9.54 1.61
C ALA A 228 6.04 -9.69 0.23
N GLY A 229 5.61 -10.61 -0.63
CA GLY A 229 6.39 -11.05 -1.80
C GLY A 229 7.62 -11.86 -1.39
N LEU A 230 7.57 -12.55 -0.26
CA LEU A 230 8.65 -13.38 0.28
C LEU A 230 8.28 -14.87 0.22
N THR A 231 9.30 -15.71 0.32
CA THR A 231 9.18 -17.15 0.56
C THR A 231 9.92 -17.53 1.85
N GLY A 232 9.60 -18.70 2.41
CA GLY A 232 10.33 -19.25 3.56
C GLY A 232 9.93 -18.63 4.90
N LEU A 233 8.74 -18.03 5.03
CA LEU A 233 8.23 -17.57 6.34
C LEU A 233 7.75 -18.72 7.23
N ALA A 234 7.57 -19.94 6.70
CA ALA A 234 7.17 -21.08 7.51
C ALA A 234 8.18 -21.41 8.64
N SER A 235 9.47 -21.27 8.35
CA SER A 235 10.52 -21.48 9.37
C SER A 235 10.56 -20.41 10.47
N ALA A 236 9.86 -19.30 10.28
CA ALA A 236 9.78 -18.20 11.24
C ALA A 236 8.61 -18.33 12.24
N VAL A 237 7.72 -19.30 12.06
CA VAL A 237 6.51 -19.47 12.87
C VAL A 237 6.85 -19.79 14.32
N GLU A 238 7.78 -20.73 14.55
CA GLU A 238 8.17 -21.17 15.89
C GLU A 238 8.71 -20.01 16.76
N GLY A 239 9.51 -19.12 16.18
CA GLY A 239 10.08 -17.95 16.86
C GLY A 239 9.15 -16.75 17.00
N ALA A 240 7.96 -16.80 16.40
CA ALA A 240 7.06 -15.63 16.33
C ALA A 240 6.07 -15.52 17.53
N GLY A 241 5.98 -16.53 18.41
CA GLY A 241 5.12 -16.50 19.58
C GLY A 241 3.63 -16.35 19.22
N LEU A 242 3.14 -17.19 18.30
CA LEU A 242 1.81 -17.14 17.74
C LEU A 242 0.86 -18.11 18.43
N VAL A 243 -0.45 -17.88 18.24
CA VAL A 243 -1.53 -18.78 18.64
C VAL A 243 -2.29 -19.28 17.41
N GLU A 244 -2.95 -20.41 17.55
CA GLU A 244 -3.80 -20.99 16.50
C GLU A 244 -5.27 -20.59 16.70
N VAL A 245 -5.95 -20.33 15.58
CA VAL A 245 -7.38 -20.00 15.50
C VAL A 245 -8.03 -20.86 14.42
N GLU A 246 -9.12 -21.55 14.74
CA GLU A 246 -9.87 -22.35 13.78
C GLU A 246 -10.81 -21.44 12.94
N HIS A 247 -10.57 -21.35 11.64
CA HIS A 247 -11.50 -20.75 10.69
C HIS A 247 -12.57 -21.77 10.31
N THR A 248 -13.82 -21.55 10.71
CA THR A 248 -14.87 -22.56 10.68
C THR A 248 -15.47 -22.83 9.30
N ASP A 249 -15.56 -21.80 8.46
CA ASP A 249 -16.15 -21.80 7.11
C ASP A 249 -15.12 -21.42 6.03
N GLY A 250 -13.91 -21.96 6.15
CA GLY A 250 -12.80 -21.71 5.26
C GLY A 250 -13.07 -22.07 3.79
N PRO A 251 -12.08 -22.02 2.91
CA PRO A 251 -12.25 -22.26 1.49
C PRO A 251 -13.00 -23.57 1.20
N ARG A 252 -14.00 -23.48 0.34
CA ARG A 252 -14.92 -24.59 0.01
C ARG A 252 -15.71 -25.12 1.22
N GLY A 253 -15.95 -24.27 2.23
CA GLY A 253 -16.70 -24.62 3.45
C GLY A 253 -15.96 -25.58 4.38
N ARG A 254 -14.64 -25.69 4.29
CA ARG A 254 -13.84 -26.59 5.14
C ARG A 254 -13.11 -25.81 6.22
N PRO A 255 -13.13 -26.26 7.48
CA PRO A 255 -12.33 -25.66 8.53
C PRO A 255 -10.84 -25.71 8.21
N ARG A 256 -10.11 -24.68 8.64
CA ARG A 256 -8.65 -24.61 8.56
C ARG A 256 -8.06 -23.87 9.75
N VAL A 257 -6.82 -24.18 10.09
CA VAL A 257 -6.09 -23.46 11.13
C VAL A 257 -5.44 -22.20 10.54
N LEU A 258 -5.61 -21.09 11.24
CA LEU A 258 -4.94 -19.83 10.99
C LEU A 258 -4.01 -19.51 12.16
N LEU A 259 -3.03 -18.67 11.92
CA LEU A 259 -2.12 -18.12 12.92
C LEU A 259 -2.56 -16.70 13.31
N ASP A 260 -2.35 -16.38 14.58
CA ASP A 260 -2.67 -15.06 15.13
C ASP A 260 -1.65 -14.64 16.19
N VAL A 261 -1.63 -13.35 16.52
CA VAL A 261 -0.89 -12.86 17.68
C VAL A 261 -1.78 -12.95 18.93
N PRO A 262 -1.23 -13.33 20.09
CA PRO A 262 -2.00 -13.38 21.33
C PRO A 262 -2.63 -12.02 21.66
N GLY A 263 -3.92 -12.03 22.08
CA GLY A 263 -4.61 -10.83 22.52
C GLY A 263 -5.01 -9.84 21.42
N ALA A 264 -4.78 -10.15 20.13
CA ALA A 264 -5.22 -9.30 19.04
C ALA A 264 -6.74 -9.16 18.95
N PRO A 265 -7.27 -8.00 18.56
CA PRO A 265 -8.72 -7.76 18.54
C PRO A 265 -9.44 -8.69 17.56
N ARG A 266 -10.49 -9.35 18.07
CA ARG A 266 -11.44 -10.18 17.32
C ARG A 266 -12.84 -9.80 17.79
N PRO A 267 -13.39 -8.68 17.29
CA PRO A 267 -14.72 -8.22 17.67
C PRO A 267 -15.79 -9.21 17.19
N ASP A 268 -16.98 -9.06 17.76
CA ASP A 268 -18.16 -9.83 17.39
C ASP A 268 -18.43 -9.69 15.88
N GLU A 269 -18.78 -10.79 15.23
CA GLU A 269 -19.04 -10.81 13.79
C GLU A 269 -20.29 -10.03 13.38
N ASP A 270 -21.22 -9.83 14.30
CA ASP A 270 -22.45 -9.05 14.10
C ASP A 270 -22.28 -7.56 14.42
N LEU A 271 -21.08 -7.15 14.88
CA LEU A 271 -20.79 -5.74 15.12
C LEU A 271 -21.07 -4.91 13.84
N PRO A 272 -21.90 -3.84 13.94
CA PRO A 272 -22.12 -2.94 12.82
C PRO A 272 -20.82 -2.30 12.33
N VAL A 273 -20.67 -2.22 11.02
CA VAL A 273 -19.46 -1.64 10.38
C VAL A 273 -19.83 -0.40 9.59
N PRO A 274 -19.12 0.71 9.81
CA PRO A 274 -19.34 1.91 9.01
C PRO A 274 -18.94 1.70 7.55
N VAL A 275 -19.57 2.45 6.66
CA VAL A 275 -19.11 2.54 5.27
C VAL A 275 -17.72 3.18 5.23
N ARG A 276 -16.82 2.64 4.40
CA ARG A 276 -15.49 3.22 4.15
C ARG A 276 -15.21 3.27 2.65
N LEU A 277 -14.67 4.38 2.21
CA LEU A 277 -14.14 4.54 0.85
C LEU A 277 -12.63 4.35 0.88
N LEU A 278 -12.16 3.33 0.17
CA LEU A 278 -10.74 2.97 0.12
C LEU A 278 -10.14 3.32 -1.25
N PRO A 279 -8.87 3.77 -1.31
CA PRO A 279 -8.21 4.07 -2.57
C PRO A 279 -7.94 2.82 -3.40
N ASP A 280 -7.43 3.04 -4.62
CA ASP A 280 -6.76 2.02 -5.40
C ASP A 280 -5.59 1.39 -4.60
N PHE A 281 -5.36 0.10 -4.77
CA PHE A 281 -4.29 -0.65 -4.07
C PHE A 281 -4.34 -0.64 -2.55
N ASP A 282 -5.48 -0.37 -1.92
CA ASP A 282 -5.56 -0.44 -0.45
C ASP A 282 -5.17 -1.84 0.05
N ASP A 283 -4.35 -1.86 1.09
CA ASP A 283 -3.74 -3.09 1.61
C ASP A 283 -4.75 -4.09 2.18
N VAL A 284 -5.94 -3.65 2.59
CA VAL A 284 -7.06 -4.54 2.96
C VAL A 284 -7.42 -5.50 1.83
N LEU A 285 -7.33 -5.03 0.57
CA LEU A 285 -7.64 -5.84 -0.61
C LEU A 285 -6.46 -6.71 -1.06
N LEU A 286 -5.24 -6.39 -0.65
CA LEU A 286 -4.00 -7.00 -1.11
C LEU A 286 -3.29 -7.85 -0.05
N GLY A 287 -3.74 -7.78 1.20
CA GLY A 287 -3.09 -8.37 2.35
C GLY A 287 -3.20 -9.91 2.43
N HIS A 288 -4.03 -10.56 1.61
CA HIS A 288 -4.30 -11.99 1.68
C HIS A 288 -4.33 -12.64 0.29
N ASP A 289 -4.02 -13.91 0.22
CA ASP A 289 -4.24 -14.75 -0.95
C ASP A 289 -5.75 -15.04 -1.12
N ASP A 290 -6.38 -15.51 -0.05
CA ASP A 290 -7.83 -15.64 0.05
C ASP A 290 -8.48 -14.34 0.56
N ARG A 291 -9.09 -13.58 -0.34
CA ARG A 291 -9.71 -12.28 -0.06
C ARG A 291 -11.18 -12.37 0.33
N THR A 292 -11.74 -13.56 0.50
CA THR A 292 -13.19 -13.78 0.69
C THR A 292 -13.74 -12.99 1.89
N ARG A 293 -12.92 -12.79 2.93
CA ARG A 293 -13.26 -11.99 4.12
C ARG A 293 -13.64 -10.53 3.83
N ILE A 294 -13.18 -9.97 2.70
CA ILE A 294 -13.42 -8.57 2.29
C ILE A 294 -14.03 -8.50 0.89
N VAL A 295 -13.67 -9.42 0.00
CA VAL A 295 -14.13 -9.42 -1.40
C VAL A 295 -15.04 -10.63 -1.62
N PRO A 296 -16.37 -10.45 -1.55
CA PRO A 296 -17.32 -11.50 -1.86
C PRO A 296 -17.09 -12.05 -3.28
N PRO A 297 -17.28 -13.36 -3.49
CA PRO A 297 -17.02 -13.99 -4.79
C PRO A 297 -17.78 -13.32 -5.96
N GLU A 298 -19.02 -12.90 -5.71
CA GLU A 298 -19.94 -12.30 -6.69
C GLU A 298 -19.44 -10.94 -7.21
N VAL A 299 -18.68 -10.18 -6.44
CA VAL A 299 -18.15 -8.87 -6.88
C VAL A 299 -16.76 -8.95 -7.52
N ARG A 300 -16.07 -10.09 -7.41
CA ARG A 300 -14.70 -10.26 -7.95
C ARG A 300 -14.56 -9.92 -9.43
N PRO A 301 -15.49 -10.32 -10.32
CA PRO A 301 -15.40 -9.99 -11.74
C PRO A 301 -15.39 -8.48 -12.00
N ALA A 302 -16.16 -7.71 -11.23
CA ALA A 302 -16.25 -6.25 -11.37
C ALA A 302 -14.98 -5.53 -10.86
N LEU A 303 -14.15 -6.18 -10.05
CA LEU A 303 -12.88 -5.63 -9.59
C LEU A 303 -11.70 -5.98 -10.52
N ALA A 304 -11.92 -6.88 -11.48
CA ALA A 304 -10.91 -7.21 -12.47
C ALA A 304 -10.77 -6.06 -13.47
N SER A 305 -9.55 -5.61 -13.71
CA SER A 305 -9.27 -4.61 -14.74
C SER A 305 -8.31 -5.18 -15.78
N PRO A 306 -8.45 -4.78 -17.06
CA PRO A 306 -7.55 -5.23 -18.13
C PRO A 306 -6.06 -4.95 -17.83
N ASN A 307 -5.80 -3.90 -17.05
CA ASN A 307 -4.45 -3.46 -16.70
C ASN A 307 -3.95 -4.00 -15.35
N GLY A 308 -4.72 -4.88 -14.68
CA GLY A 308 -4.37 -5.40 -13.35
C GLY A 308 -4.42 -4.35 -12.22
N LEU A 309 -4.97 -3.16 -12.48
CA LEU A 309 -5.10 -2.08 -11.51
C LEU A 309 -6.40 -2.26 -10.73
N PRO A 310 -6.37 -2.54 -9.42
CA PRO A 310 -7.60 -2.63 -8.64
C PRO A 310 -8.27 -1.25 -8.57
N PRO A 311 -9.60 -1.16 -8.77
CA PRO A 311 -10.31 0.09 -8.61
C PRO A 311 -10.34 0.52 -7.13
N ALA A 312 -10.57 1.81 -6.89
CA ALA A 312 -10.93 2.30 -5.58
C ALA A 312 -12.31 1.74 -5.17
N THR A 313 -12.45 1.32 -3.92
CA THR A 313 -13.60 0.52 -3.46
C THR A 313 -14.41 1.19 -2.37
N VAL A 314 -15.67 0.78 -2.25
CA VAL A 314 -16.57 1.12 -1.15
C VAL A 314 -16.83 -0.12 -0.32
N LEU A 315 -16.43 -0.11 0.93
CA LEU A 315 -16.81 -1.15 1.90
C LEU A 315 -18.19 -0.82 2.48
N VAL A 316 -19.09 -1.78 2.37
CA VAL A 316 -20.44 -1.72 2.94
C VAL A 316 -20.66 -2.98 3.75
N ASP A 317 -21.03 -2.84 5.02
CA ASP A 317 -21.06 -3.93 6.00
C ASP A 317 -19.76 -4.75 6.04
N GLY A 318 -18.62 -4.05 5.89
CA GLY A 318 -17.28 -4.63 6.02
C GLY A 318 -16.77 -5.39 4.80
N THR A 319 -17.53 -5.46 3.72
CA THR A 319 -17.12 -6.10 2.46
C THR A 319 -17.24 -5.13 1.28
N VAL A 320 -16.54 -5.43 0.19
CA VAL A 320 -16.67 -4.62 -1.04
C VAL A 320 -18.10 -4.72 -1.56
N GLY A 321 -18.80 -3.59 -1.53
CA GLY A 321 -20.16 -3.44 -2.04
C GLY A 321 -20.27 -2.45 -3.19
N GLY A 322 -19.18 -1.77 -3.56
CA GLY A 322 -19.15 -0.79 -4.63
C GLY A 322 -17.75 -0.36 -4.99
N THR A 323 -17.65 0.49 -6.00
CA THR A 323 -16.45 1.21 -6.41
C THR A 323 -16.71 2.71 -6.42
N TRP A 324 -15.64 3.50 -6.48
CA TRP A 324 -15.79 4.93 -6.65
C TRP A 324 -14.73 5.51 -7.59
N THR A 325 -15.05 6.66 -8.19
CA THR A 325 -14.13 7.43 -9.02
C THR A 325 -14.22 8.91 -8.68
N LEU A 326 -13.11 9.64 -8.87
CA LEU A 326 -13.06 11.08 -8.71
C LEU A 326 -12.69 11.73 -10.03
N ARG A 327 -13.53 12.63 -10.53
CA ARG A 327 -13.28 13.41 -11.75
C ARG A 327 -13.23 14.89 -11.42
N ARG A 328 -12.40 15.63 -12.16
CA ARG A 328 -12.34 17.09 -12.09
C ARG A 328 -12.87 17.66 -13.42
N GLU A 329 -13.91 18.46 -13.32
CA GLU A 329 -14.57 19.11 -14.44
C GLU A 329 -14.20 20.59 -14.43
N ARG A 330 -13.82 21.12 -15.59
CA ARG A 330 -13.52 22.54 -15.71
C ARG A 330 -14.81 23.35 -15.69
N LEU A 331 -14.90 24.34 -14.80
CA LEU A 331 -15.99 25.30 -14.76
C LEU A 331 -15.72 26.51 -15.68
N ALA A 332 -16.78 27.14 -16.16
CA ALA A 332 -16.69 28.41 -16.83
C ALA A 332 -16.08 29.49 -15.93
N PRO A 333 -15.26 30.40 -16.46
CA PRO A 333 -14.79 31.56 -15.71
C PRO A 333 -15.97 32.41 -15.22
N LEU A 334 -15.84 32.97 -14.02
CA LEU A 334 -16.83 33.97 -13.55
C LEU A 334 -16.67 35.26 -14.36
N ALA A 335 -17.78 35.85 -14.75
CA ALA A 335 -17.78 37.13 -15.44
C ALA A 335 -17.07 38.20 -14.60
N GLY A 336 -16.10 38.89 -15.18
CA GLY A 336 -15.35 39.96 -14.50
C GLY A 336 -14.25 39.50 -13.52
N ALA A 337 -14.04 38.19 -13.31
CA ALA A 337 -12.98 37.69 -12.46
C ALA A 337 -11.68 37.39 -13.25
N PRO A 338 -10.50 37.40 -12.60
CA PRO A 338 -9.28 36.90 -13.22
C PRO A 338 -9.48 35.47 -13.74
N ARG A 339 -8.84 35.11 -14.85
CA ARG A 339 -8.92 33.78 -15.48
C ARG A 339 -8.25 32.70 -14.61
N THR A 340 -8.67 32.55 -13.35
CA THR A 340 -8.25 31.45 -12.49
C THR A 340 -8.96 30.17 -12.94
N ARG A 341 -8.20 29.07 -12.96
CA ARG A 341 -8.75 27.73 -13.29
C ARG A 341 -9.71 27.33 -12.18
N ARG A 342 -11.00 27.34 -12.46
CA ARG A 342 -12.05 26.83 -11.55
C ARG A 342 -12.41 25.42 -11.96
N GLU A 343 -12.48 24.53 -10.97
CA GLU A 343 -12.84 23.13 -11.18
C GLU A 343 -13.95 22.73 -10.21
N ARG A 344 -14.79 21.81 -10.67
CA ARG A 344 -15.71 21.05 -9.85
C ARG A 344 -15.17 19.64 -9.72
N ALA A 345 -15.07 19.14 -8.48
CA ALA A 345 -14.72 17.75 -8.20
C ALA A 345 -16.02 16.95 -8.03
N VAL A 346 -16.15 15.86 -8.78
CA VAL A 346 -17.30 14.96 -8.71
C VAL A 346 -16.80 13.56 -8.31
N LEU A 347 -17.21 13.10 -7.12
CA LEU A 347 -16.99 11.74 -6.66
C LEU A 347 -18.23 10.92 -7.02
N THR A 348 -18.04 9.90 -7.85
CA THR A 348 -19.13 9.00 -8.26
C THR A 348 -18.99 7.66 -7.56
N LEU A 349 -20.03 7.25 -6.85
CA LEU A 349 -20.18 5.91 -6.26
C LEU A 349 -20.89 5.00 -7.26
N THR A 350 -20.37 3.79 -7.47
CA THR A 350 -21.00 2.76 -8.31
C THR A 350 -21.24 1.50 -7.47
N PRO A 351 -22.50 1.24 -7.08
CA PRO A 351 -22.84 0.01 -6.36
C PRO A 351 -22.58 -1.25 -7.21
N LEU A 352 -21.99 -2.26 -6.61
CA LEU A 352 -21.82 -3.60 -7.21
C LEU A 352 -22.88 -4.60 -6.73
N ARG A 353 -23.69 -4.19 -5.78
CA ARG A 353 -24.90 -4.89 -5.31
C ARG A 353 -25.95 -3.85 -4.93
N ARG A 354 -27.16 -4.28 -4.74
CA ARG A 354 -28.21 -3.40 -4.22
C ARG A 354 -27.88 -2.92 -2.81
N TRP A 355 -27.90 -1.59 -2.60
CA TRP A 355 -27.74 -0.98 -1.28
C TRP A 355 -29.10 -0.63 -0.67
N SER A 356 -29.28 -0.86 0.61
CA SER A 356 -30.40 -0.36 1.38
C SER A 356 -30.39 1.18 1.45
N ARG A 357 -31.50 1.78 1.90
CA ARG A 357 -31.59 3.22 2.08
C ARG A 357 -30.53 3.72 3.10
N ALA A 358 -30.32 2.97 4.18
CA ALA A 358 -29.32 3.33 5.19
C ALA A 358 -27.88 3.25 4.65
N GLU A 359 -27.55 2.18 3.91
CA GLU A 359 -26.23 2.03 3.29
C GLU A 359 -25.94 3.15 2.27
N ARG A 360 -26.94 3.52 1.45
CA ARG A 360 -26.81 4.66 0.52
C ARG A 360 -26.54 5.97 1.24
N SER A 361 -27.32 6.26 2.30
CA SER A 361 -27.15 7.46 3.09
C SER A 361 -25.76 7.53 3.72
N ALA A 362 -25.29 6.43 4.30
CA ALA A 362 -23.95 6.34 4.90
C ALA A 362 -22.84 6.49 3.85
N ALA A 363 -22.99 5.87 2.68
CA ALA A 363 -22.00 5.96 1.59
C ALA A 363 -21.91 7.39 1.02
N LEU A 364 -23.03 8.07 0.85
CA LEU A 364 -23.06 9.46 0.42
C LEU A 364 -22.39 10.39 1.44
N ALA A 365 -22.67 10.22 2.73
CA ALA A 365 -22.06 11.01 3.79
C ALA A 365 -20.54 10.82 3.87
N GLU A 366 -20.05 9.57 3.75
CA GLU A 366 -18.60 9.28 3.73
C GLU A 366 -17.95 9.87 2.45
N ALA A 367 -18.63 9.81 1.30
CA ALA A 367 -18.15 10.35 0.05
C ALA A 367 -18.08 11.89 0.05
N GLU A 368 -18.98 12.57 0.74
CA GLU A 368 -18.94 14.03 0.92
C GLU A 368 -17.70 14.47 1.70
N GLY A 369 -17.32 13.74 2.73
CA GLY A 369 -16.06 13.96 3.45
C GLY A 369 -14.84 13.74 2.56
N LEU A 370 -14.83 12.62 1.86
CA LEU A 370 -13.70 12.24 1.01
C LEU A 370 -13.51 13.19 -0.18
N VAL A 371 -14.57 13.63 -0.88
CA VAL A 371 -14.42 14.52 -2.05
C VAL A 371 -13.82 15.88 -1.65
N ARG A 372 -14.19 16.41 -0.48
CA ARG A 372 -13.60 17.65 0.05
C ARG A 372 -12.14 17.48 0.41
N PHE A 373 -11.77 16.36 1.01
CA PHE A 373 -10.38 16.02 1.31
C PHE A 373 -9.56 15.80 0.04
N ALA A 374 -10.04 14.94 -0.88
CA ALA A 374 -9.30 14.53 -2.07
C ALA A 374 -9.19 15.62 -3.15
N ALA A 375 -9.99 16.67 -3.06
CA ALA A 375 -10.03 17.78 -3.99
C ALA A 375 -10.17 19.14 -3.31
N ASP A 376 -9.39 19.35 -2.25
CA ASP A 376 -9.38 20.54 -1.38
C ASP A 376 -9.23 21.87 -2.14
N GLY A 377 -8.55 21.86 -3.30
CA GLY A 377 -8.42 23.03 -4.18
C GLY A 377 -9.54 23.21 -5.21
N ALA A 378 -10.59 22.38 -5.22
CA ALA A 378 -11.70 22.53 -6.15
C ALA A 378 -12.66 23.63 -5.69
N ALA A 379 -13.22 24.39 -6.66
CA ALA A 379 -14.18 25.45 -6.35
C ALA A 379 -15.58 24.90 -5.94
N GLU A 380 -15.89 23.70 -6.41
CA GLU A 380 -17.15 23.01 -6.10
C GLU A 380 -16.90 21.52 -5.88
N HIS A 381 -17.66 20.92 -4.97
CA HIS A 381 -17.63 19.50 -4.68
C HIS A 381 -19.02 18.91 -4.86
N ALA A 382 -19.08 17.74 -5.48
CA ALA A 382 -20.32 17.00 -5.67
C ALA A 382 -20.09 15.49 -5.47
N VAL A 383 -21.15 14.83 -5.02
CA VAL A 383 -21.21 13.37 -4.95
C VAL A 383 -22.35 12.91 -5.85
N ALA A 384 -22.09 11.89 -6.66
CA ALA A 384 -23.07 11.23 -7.53
C ALA A 384 -23.17 9.75 -7.16
N LEU A 385 -24.36 9.18 -7.30
CA LEU A 385 -24.58 7.75 -7.19
C LEU A 385 -25.01 7.24 -8.57
N ALA A 386 -24.22 6.35 -9.14
CA ALA A 386 -24.56 5.69 -10.39
C ALA A 386 -25.57 4.56 -10.16
N ASP A 387 -26.25 4.14 -11.21
CA ASP A 387 -27.04 2.91 -11.16
C ASP A 387 -26.14 1.71 -10.88
N PRO A 388 -26.66 0.66 -10.23
CA PRO A 388 -25.92 -0.56 -9.99
C PRO A 388 -25.41 -1.17 -11.30
N ALA A 389 -24.13 -1.62 -11.28
CA ALA A 389 -23.49 -2.27 -12.42
C ALA A 389 -24.05 -3.68 -12.66
#